data_7dab6669c0352d9be6f27dbf8b37ef36
#
_entry.id   7dab6669c0352d9be6f27dbf8b37ef36
#
_cell.length_a   1.000
_cell.length_b   1.000
_cell.length_c   1.000
_cell.angle_alpha   90.00
_cell.angle_beta   90.00
_cell.angle_gamma   90.00
#
_symmetry.space_group_name_H-M   'P 1'
#
loop_
_entity.id
_entity.type
_entity.pdbx_description
1 polymer ?
#
loop_
_entity_poly.entity_id
_entity_poly.type
_entity_poly.pdbx_seq_one_letter_code
_entity_poly.pdbx_strand_id
1 'polypeptide(L)'
;MLAALPLALAACGGGHGPTSPNDNNPFGLTTTGPGVLSVSPLDTATVYAASPLGNLGPPGHVLPTDHVYISFVNPWSGQQQNNDCRARPVYAAGSGVVVFILVTEAAGDTKVEIQMTKTFHYYYDHVLLLPSIRLGSRVNAGDPIATTTGRCPSMDLGVYDEDVTISRIVNAARYGPSTLHAASPYKYFTPALRDFYYSRARVFEGVPADKDGRIDWSVSGRLVGDWFHSSLTGASYAASTGSMDGWTRTIGFVYDWYDNSPRISIGGTVTTA
;
A
#
# COMPACT_ATOMS: atom_id res chain seq x y z
N MET A 1 28.79 -31.65 30.74
CA MET A 1 28.07 -32.00 29.52
C MET A 1 26.81 -31.16 29.49
N LEU A 2 26.82 -30.02 28.82
CA LEU A 2 25.65 -29.19 28.58
C LEU A 2 25.09 -29.60 27.20
N ALA A 3 23.88 -30.09 27.18
CA ALA A 3 23.17 -30.40 25.97
C ALA A 3 22.65 -29.09 25.36
N ALA A 4 23.13 -28.74 24.20
CA ALA A 4 22.59 -27.65 23.39
C ALA A 4 21.30 -28.11 22.70
N LEU A 5 20.18 -27.49 23.07
CA LEU A 5 18.92 -27.63 22.31
C LEU A 5 19.07 -26.86 21.00
N PRO A 6 18.76 -27.44 19.83
CA PRO A 6 18.70 -26.70 18.60
C PRO A 6 17.43 -25.84 18.60
N LEU A 7 17.60 -24.54 18.58
CA LEU A 7 16.53 -23.59 18.27
C LEU A 7 16.17 -23.77 16.78
N ALA A 8 15.07 -24.46 16.53
CA ALA A 8 14.50 -24.49 15.18
C ALA A 8 14.00 -23.08 14.86
N LEU A 9 14.75 -22.32 14.06
CA LEU A 9 14.21 -21.15 13.35
C LEU A 9 13.15 -21.67 12.38
N ALA A 10 11.88 -21.56 12.77
CA ALA A 10 10.80 -21.61 11.82
C ALA A 10 10.99 -20.43 10.87
N ALA A 11 11.45 -20.72 9.66
CA ALA A 11 11.37 -19.79 8.55
C ALA A 11 9.88 -19.49 8.37
N CYS A 12 9.42 -18.30 8.78
CA CYS A 12 8.13 -17.77 8.39
C CYS A 12 8.17 -17.60 6.88
N GLY A 13 7.78 -18.66 6.15
CA GLY A 13 7.40 -18.55 4.76
C GLY A 13 6.26 -17.55 4.70
N GLY A 14 6.43 -16.45 3.96
CA GLY A 14 5.41 -15.46 3.70
C GLY A 14 4.19 -16.16 3.09
N GLY A 15 3.27 -16.57 3.94
CA GLY A 15 1.96 -17.03 3.53
C GLY A 15 1.20 -15.80 3.09
N HIS A 16 0.89 -15.73 1.81
CA HIS A 16 -0.28 -15.00 1.37
C HIS A 16 -1.43 -15.38 2.31
N GLY A 17 -2.31 -14.42 2.61
CA GLY A 17 -3.62 -14.75 3.15
C GLY A 17 -4.24 -15.91 2.36
N PRO A 18 -5.35 -16.46 2.77
CA PRO A 18 -5.83 -17.80 2.45
C PRO A 18 -5.47 -18.27 1.04
N THR A 19 -4.76 -19.38 0.96
CA THR A 19 -4.12 -19.91 -0.27
C THR A 19 -5.10 -20.61 -1.21
N SER A 20 -6.39 -20.48 -0.95
CA SER A 20 -7.43 -21.03 -1.82
C SER A 20 -8.10 -19.91 -2.62
N PRO A 21 -8.33 -20.09 -3.92
CA PRO A 21 -9.10 -19.14 -4.74
C PRO A 21 -10.52 -18.86 -4.21
N ASN A 22 -10.98 -19.63 -3.22
CA ASN A 22 -12.30 -19.50 -2.62
C ASN A 22 -12.28 -18.85 -1.22
N ASP A 23 -11.11 -18.41 -0.70
CA ASP A 23 -10.97 -17.98 0.69
C ASP A 23 -10.78 -16.46 0.85
N ASN A 24 -11.24 -15.65 -0.11
CA ASN A 24 -11.22 -14.18 0.03
C ASN A 24 -12.17 -13.65 1.12
N ASN A 25 -12.87 -14.54 1.82
CA ASN A 25 -13.81 -14.17 2.87
C ASN A 25 -13.71 -15.11 4.09
N PRO A 26 -12.54 -15.15 4.75
CA PRO A 26 -12.29 -16.13 5.83
C PRO A 26 -13.19 -15.92 7.07
N PHE A 27 -13.80 -14.76 7.20
CA PHE A 27 -14.67 -14.42 8.35
C PHE A 27 -16.15 -14.32 8.00
N GLY A 28 -16.56 -14.81 6.82
CA GLY A 28 -17.95 -14.99 6.46
C GLY A 28 -18.74 -13.69 6.28
N LEU A 29 -18.14 -12.65 5.74
CA LEU A 29 -18.87 -11.44 5.38
C LEU A 29 -19.90 -11.77 4.28
N THR A 30 -21.11 -11.26 4.42
CA THR A 30 -22.22 -11.57 3.51
C THR A 30 -22.49 -10.46 2.48
N THR A 31 -22.12 -9.24 2.79
CA THR A 31 -22.29 -8.09 1.88
C THR A 31 -21.24 -8.10 0.78
N THR A 32 -21.60 -7.59 -0.39
CA THR A 32 -20.73 -7.38 -1.55
C THR A 32 -20.75 -5.91 -1.97
N GLY A 33 -19.85 -5.55 -2.87
CA GLY A 33 -19.73 -4.20 -3.38
C GLY A 33 -18.82 -3.31 -2.54
N PRO A 34 -18.60 -2.06 -2.96
CA PRO A 34 -17.64 -1.17 -2.33
C PRO A 34 -18.03 -0.78 -0.91
N GLY A 35 -17.04 -0.67 -0.04
CA GLY A 35 -17.19 -0.08 1.27
C GLY A 35 -17.20 1.45 1.24
N VAL A 36 -17.64 2.07 2.31
CA VAL A 36 -17.54 3.54 2.50
C VAL A 36 -16.56 3.83 3.62
N LEU A 37 -15.49 4.55 3.31
CA LEU A 37 -14.52 5.05 4.27
C LEU A 37 -15.09 6.33 4.89
N SER A 38 -15.64 6.21 6.09
CA SER A 38 -16.40 7.31 6.73
C SER A 38 -15.57 8.12 7.72
N VAL A 39 -14.36 7.66 8.05
CA VAL A 39 -13.45 8.31 8.99
C VAL A 39 -12.07 8.46 8.35
N SER A 40 -11.42 9.59 8.61
CA SER A 40 -10.02 9.76 8.23
C SER A 40 -9.12 8.85 9.08
N PRO A 41 -8.15 8.13 8.48
CA PRO A 41 -7.22 7.29 9.25
C PRO A 41 -6.33 8.10 10.20
N LEU A 42 -6.11 9.38 9.94
CA LEU A 42 -5.42 10.31 10.83
C LEU A 42 -6.33 11.48 11.17
N ASP A 43 -6.06 12.13 12.30
CA ASP A 43 -6.67 13.44 12.55
C ASP A 43 -6.39 14.38 11.37
N THR A 44 -7.45 14.89 10.75
CA THR A 44 -7.36 15.75 9.57
C THR A 44 -6.52 17.01 9.81
N ALA A 45 -6.48 17.50 11.05
CA ALA A 45 -5.62 18.63 11.44
C ALA A 45 -4.13 18.30 11.31
N THR A 46 -3.76 17.02 11.32
CA THR A 46 -2.37 16.55 11.20
C THR A 46 -1.96 16.18 9.78
N VAL A 47 -2.91 16.06 8.85
CA VAL A 47 -2.60 15.70 7.46
C VAL A 47 -2.01 16.90 6.73
N TYR A 48 -0.74 16.80 6.37
CA TYR A 48 -0.03 17.82 5.59
C TYR A 48 -0.30 17.68 4.09
N ALA A 49 -0.12 16.49 3.56
CA ALA A 49 -0.29 16.20 2.15
C ALA A 49 -0.82 14.77 1.94
N ALA A 50 -1.37 14.53 0.77
CA ALA A 50 -1.79 13.22 0.33
C ALA A 50 -1.36 13.00 -1.12
N SER A 51 -0.78 11.84 -1.45
CA SER A 51 -0.37 11.53 -2.82
C SER A 51 -1.50 10.82 -3.57
N PRO A 52 -1.59 10.94 -4.90
CA PRO A 52 -2.34 10.00 -5.72
C PRO A 52 -1.72 8.59 -5.77
N LEU A 53 -2.41 7.65 -6.41
CA LEU A 53 -1.80 6.39 -6.85
C LEU A 53 -0.70 6.65 -7.89
N GLY A 54 0.23 5.71 -8.03
CA GLY A 54 1.22 5.74 -9.11
C GLY A 54 2.50 6.47 -8.77
N ASN A 55 2.73 6.80 -7.49
CA ASN A 55 3.98 7.41 -7.07
C ASN A 55 5.18 6.51 -7.44
N LEU A 56 6.27 7.12 -7.89
CA LEU A 56 7.53 6.48 -8.20
C LEU A 56 8.59 6.93 -7.20
N GLY A 57 9.34 5.99 -6.66
CA GLY A 57 10.41 6.24 -5.70
C GLY A 57 11.58 5.27 -5.88
N PRO A 58 12.22 5.22 -7.08
CA PRO A 58 13.34 4.32 -7.29
C PRO A 58 14.52 4.67 -6.35
N PRO A 59 15.32 3.69 -5.91
CA PRO A 59 15.32 2.29 -6.34
C PRO A 59 14.33 1.37 -5.60
N GLY A 60 13.58 1.86 -4.64
CA GLY A 60 12.61 1.07 -3.89
C GLY A 60 11.30 0.88 -4.67
N HIS A 61 10.51 1.93 -4.80
CA HIS A 61 9.28 1.91 -5.58
C HIS A 61 9.55 2.18 -7.06
N VAL A 62 9.97 1.16 -7.78
CA VAL A 62 10.34 1.25 -9.21
C VAL A 62 9.12 1.31 -10.10
N LEU A 63 8.07 0.57 -9.75
CA LEU A 63 6.81 0.57 -10.45
C LEU A 63 5.80 1.49 -9.73
N PRO A 64 4.79 1.99 -10.44
CA PRO A 64 3.77 2.85 -9.86
C PRO A 64 3.10 2.20 -8.64
N THR A 65 3.04 2.91 -7.51
CA THR A 65 2.48 2.38 -6.25
C THR A 65 0.97 2.24 -6.31
N ASP A 66 0.46 1.12 -5.81
CA ASP A 66 -0.97 0.79 -5.73
C ASP A 66 -1.64 1.32 -4.45
N HIS A 67 -0.98 2.22 -3.75
CA HIS A 67 -1.44 2.90 -2.54
C HIS A 67 -1.11 4.38 -2.60
N VAL A 68 -1.74 5.13 -1.73
CA VAL A 68 -1.49 6.56 -1.52
C VAL A 68 -0.70 6.77 -0.24
N TYR A 69 0.10 7.84 -0.21
CA TYR A 69 0.80 8.27 0.99
C TYR A 69 0.02 9.38 1.68
N ILE A 70 -0.28 9.19 2.97
CA ILE A 70 -0.84 10.25 3.82
C ILE A 70 0.30 10.79 4.66
N SER A 71 0.81 11.96 4.28
CA SER A 71 1.92 12.61 4.95
C SER A 71 1.43 13.51 6.07
N PHE A 72 2.02 13.33 7.25
CA PHE A 72 1.71 14.12 8.45
C PHE A 72 2.80 15.15 8.79
N VAL A 73 3.85 15.22 7.97
CA VAL A 73 4.85 16.28 7.96
C VAL A 73 5.16 16.63 6.51
N ASN A 74 5.88 17.74 6.27
CA ASN A 74 6.30 18.09 4.92
C ASN A 74 7.37 17.09 4.39
N PRO A 75 7.04 16.20 3.44
CA PRO A 75 7.97 15.19 2.96
C PRO A 75 9.12 15.78 2.12
N TRP A 76 8.99 17.03 1.68
CA TRP A 76 9.95 17.68 0.77
C TRP A 76 10.84 18.72 1.45
N SER A 77 10.70 18.92 2.76
CA SER A 77 11.41 20.02 3.46
C SER A 77 12.94 19.84 3.50
N GLY A 78 13.45 18.66 3.19
CA GLY A 78 14.86 18.31 3.38
C GLY A 78 15.30 18.30 4.86
N GLN A 79 14.42 18.72 5.77
CA GLN A 79 14.67 18.84 7.21
C GLN A 79 13.94 17.74 7.97
N GLN A 80 14.07 16.49 7.54
CA GLN A 80 13.44 15.36 8.22
C GLN A 80 13.78 15.28 9.72
N GLN A 81 14.93 15.82 10.12
CA GLN A 81 15.38 15.81 11.51
C GLN A 81 14.60 16.78 12.41
N ASN A 82 13.97 17.81 11.86
CA ASN A 82 13.18 18.80 12.61
C ASN A 82 11.67 18.60 12.45
N ASN A 83 11.24 17.60 11.72
CA ASN A 83 9.83 17.30 11.54
C ASN A 83 9.29 16.56 12.78
N ASP A 84 8.08 16.88 13.15
CA ASP A 84 7.37 16.22 14.25
C ASP A 84 6.95 14.80 13.82
N CYS A 85 7.89 13.85 13.96
CA CYS A 85 7.71 12.44 13.66
C CYS A 85 7.17 11.62 14.83
N ARG A 86 6.60 12.27 15.84
CA ARG A 86 5.96 11.53 16.95
C ARG A 86 4.84 10.61 16.43
N ALA A 87 4.68 9.52 17.13
CA ALA A 87 3.59 8.59 16.84
C ALA A 87 2.22 9.29 16.97
N ARG A 88 1.35 9.06 15.99
CA ARG A 88 -0.03 9.56 15.95
C ARG A 88 -1.01 8.41 15.95
N PRO A 89 -2.16 8.54 16.61
CA PRO A 89 -3.21 7.52 16.50
C PRO A 89 -3.64 7.32 15.05
N VAL A 90 -3.82 6.05 14.68
CA VAL A 90 -4.38 5.63 13.40
C VAL A 90 -5.72 4.95 13.66
N TYR A 91 -6.73 5.42 12.97
CA TYR A 91 -8.12 4.99 13.14
C TYR A 91 -8.58 4.12 11.96
N ALA A 92 -9.48 3.17 12.22
CA ALA A 92 -10.15 2.42 11.18
C ALA A 92 -10.99 3.37 10.31
N ALA A 93 -10.71 3.44 9.02
CA ALA A 93 -11.43 4.32 8.10
C ALA A 93 -12.86 3.85 7.81
N GLY A 94 -13.11 2.56 7.96
CA GLY A 94 -14.41 1.92 7.81
C GLY A 94 -14.54 0.72 8.73
N SER A 95 -15.77 0.29 9.02
CA SER A 95 -16.01 -0.90 9.82
C SER A 95 -15.68 -2.17 9.02
N GLY A 96 -15.06 -3.15 9.66
CA GLY A 96 -14.67 -4.39 8.99
C GLY A 96 -14.02 -5.40 9.92
N VAL A 97 -13.34 -6.36 9.32
CA VAL A 97 -12.61 -7.43 10.02
C VAL A 97 -11.16 -7.42 9.56
N VAL A 98 -10.23 -7.52 10.50
CA VAL A 98 -8.80 -7.65 10.20
C VAL A 98 -8.54 -9.03 9.60
N VAL A 99 -8.17 -9.07 8.33
CA VAL A 99 -7.98 -10.31 7.55
C VAL A 99 -6.53 -10.64 7.26
N PHE A 100 -5.63 -9.66 7.42
CA PHE A 100 -4.21 -9.85 7.18
C PHE A 100 -3.37 -8.94 8.06
N ILE A 101 -2.25 -9.46 8.57
CA ILE A 101 -1.24 -8.72 9.31
C ILE A 101 0.14 -9.23 8.86
N LEU A 102 0.98 -8.33 8.40
CA LEU A 102 2.36 -8.62 8.06
C LEU A 102 3.28 -7.65 8.81
N VAL A 103 4.14 -8.19 9.65
CA VAL A 103 5.22 -7.42 10.27
C VAL A 103 6.39 -7.39 9.30
N THR A 104 6.70 -6.21 8.76
CA THR A 104 7.67 -6.03 7.68
C THR A 104 9.09 -5.77 8.18
N GLU A 105 9.23 -5.28 9.41
CA GLU A 105 10.53 -4.95 10.00
C GLU A 105 10.61 -5.28 11.49
N ALA A 106 11.85 -5.44 11.97
CA ALA A 106 12.14 -5.77 13.36
C ALA A 106 11.60 -4.76 14.40
N ALA A 107 11.30 -3.53 13.98
CA ALA A 107 10.70 -2.48 14.81
C ALA A 107 9.18 -2.58 14.96
N GLY A 108 8.55 -3.65 14.43
CA GLY A 108 7.10 -3.83 14.49
C GLY A 108 6.34 -3.04 13.43
N ASP A 109 7.03 -2.50 12.43
CA ASP A 109 6.41 -1.88 11.26
C ASP A 109 5.51 -2.89 10.56
N THR A 110 4.24 -2.55 10.39
CA THR A 110 3.20 -3.52 10.08
C THR A 110 2.32 -3.02 8.94
N LYS A 111 2.03 -3.94 8.02
CA LYS A 111 0.90 -3.85 7.10
C LYS A 111 -0.29 -4.56 7.74
N VAL A 112 -1.43 -3.89 7.78
CA VAL A 112 -2.71 -4.44 8.26
C VAL A 112 -3.79 -4.23 7.23
N GLU A 113 -4.57 -5.28 6.94
CA GLU A 113 -5.67 -5.25 5.99
C GLU A 113 -6.99 -5.51 6.68
N ILE A 114 -7.97 -4.70 6.37
CA ILE A 114 -9.33 -4.75 6.88
C ILE A 114 -10.30 -5.01 5.72
N GLN A 115 -11.03 -6.10 5.80
CA GLN A 115 -12.08 -6.46 4.87
C GLN A 115 -13.41 -5.88 5.35
N MET A 116 -14.06 -5.07 4.52
CA MET A 116 -15.35 -4.44 4.81
C MET A 116 -16.53 -5.22 4.24
N THR A 117 -16.37 -5.73 3.03
CA THR A 117 -17.33 -6.60 2.33
C THR A 117 -16.60 -7.78 1.72
N LYS A 118 -17.31 -8.70 1.07
CA LYS A 118 -16.68 -9.86 0.40
C LYS A 118 -15.67 -9.44 -0.66
N THR A 119 -15.88 -8.27 -1.28
CA THR A 119 -15.14 -7.81 -2.45
C THR A 119 -14.38 -6.51 -2.22
N PHE A 120 -14.45 -5.94 -1.01
CA PHE A 120 -13.83 -4.65 -0.74
C PHE A 120 -12.96 -4.66 0.52
N HIS A 121 -11.71 -4.21 0.34
CA HIS A 121 -10.68 -4.17 1.36
C HIS A 121 -9.99 -2.82 1.37
N TYR A 122 -9.53 -2.40 2.54
CA TYR A 122 -8.52 -1.36 2.67
C TYR A 122 -7.38 -1.82 3.57
N TYR A 123 -6.21 -1.23 3.41
CA TYR A 123 -5.07 -1.55 4.24
C TYR A 123 -4.26 -0.32 4.60
N TYR A 124 -3.56 -0.42 5.71
CA TYR A 124 -2.50 0.49 6.10
C TYR A 124 -1.17 -0.22 6.07
N ASP A 125 -0.13 0.51 5.68
CA ASP A 125 1.26 0.09 5.86
C ASP A 125 2.03 1.18 6.60
N HIS A 126 3.18 0.79 7.19
CA HIS A 126 3.97 1.65 8.05
C HIS A 126 3.23 2.13 9.31
N VAL A 127 2.55 1.20 9.97
CA VAL A 127 1.86 1.43 11.25
C VAL A 127 2.34 0.48 12.33
N LEU A 128 2.16 0.87 13.60
CA LEU A 128 2.37 0.02 14.77
C LEU A 128 1.00 -0.36 15.34
N LEU A 129 0.60 -1.62 15.20
CA LEU A 129 -0.69 -2.08 15.69
C LEU A 129 -0.80 -1.98 17.21
N LEU A 130 -1.98 -1.62 17.70
CA LEU A 130 -2.29 -1.74 19.12
C LEU A 130 -2.33 -3.22 19.52
N PRO A 131 -1.91 -3.58 20.74
CA PRO A 131 -1.88 -4.97 21.19
C PRO A 131 -3.24 -5.69 21.18
N SER A 132 -4.34 -4.94 21.18
CA SER A 132 -5.70 -5.47 21.07
C SER A 132 -6.08 -5.91 19.66
N ILE A 133 -5.37 -5.45 18.64
CA ILE A 133 -5.67 -5.72 17.24
C ILE A 133 -4.91 -6.96 16.77
N ARG A 134 -5.66 -7.93 16.28
CA ARG A 134 -5.13 -9.21 15.78
C ARG A 134 -5.99 -9.71 14.62
N LEU A 135 -5.52 -10.74 13.94
CA LEU A 135 -6.28 -11.41 12.90
C LEU A 135 -7.68 -11.81 13.43
N GLY A 136 -8.72 -11.49 12.67
CA GLY A 136 -10.12 -11.70 13.05
C GLY A 136 -10.72 -10.63 13.97
N SER A 137 -9.96 -9.62 14.40
CA SER A 137 -10.52 -8.49 15.14
C SER A 137 -11.57 -7.77 14.30
N ARG A 138 -12.75 -7.52 14.89
CA ARG A 138 -13.76 -6.64 14.32
C ARG A 138 -13.48 -5.22 14.78
N VAL A 139 -13.49 -4.29 13.85
CA VAL A 139 -13.28 -2.87 14.11
C VAL A 139 -14.45 -2.06 13.57
N ASN A 140 -14.82 -1.00 14.26
CA ASN A 140 -15.78 -0.03 13.78
C ASN A 140 -15.04 1.17 13.19
N ALA A 141 -15.66 1.88 12.26
CA ALA A 141 -15.13 3.13 11.77
C ALA A 141 -14.86 4.10 12.93
N GLY A 142 -13.64 4.62 13.02
CA GLY A 142 -13.19 5.49 14.10
C GLY A 142 -12.55 4.79 15.29
N ASP A 143 -12.55 3.46 15.37
CA ASP A 143 -11.80 2.76 16.41
C ASP A 143 -10.30 3.02 16.24
N PRO A 144 -9.54 3.33 17.30
CA PRO A 144 -8.10 3.38 17.25
C PRO A 144 -7.55 1.96 17.05
N ILE A 145 -6.75 1.74 16.02
CA ILE A 145 -6.24 0.41 15.69
C ILE A 145 -4.70 0.34 15.69
N ALA A 146 -4.06 1.47 15.52
CA ALA A 146 -2.60 1.54 15.43
C ALA A 146 -2.10 2.94 15.84
N THR A 147 -0.79 3.12 15.78
CA THR A 147 -0.13 4.43 15.69
C THR A 147 0.74 4.46 14.45
N THR A 148 1.05 5.65 13.93
CA THR A 148 2.10 5.77 12.92
C THR A 148 3.42 5.31 13.51
N THR A 149 4.30 4.76 12.67
CA THR A 149 5.69 4.50 13.07
C THR A 149 6.39 5.84 13.34
N GLY A 150 7.43 5.84 14.14
CA GLY A 150 8.28 7.04 14.26
C GLY A 150 9.03 7.39 12.97
N ARG A 151 8.77 6.68 11.87
CA ARG A 151 9.33 6.94 10.55
C ARG A 151 8.48 8.02 9.87
N CYS A 152 9.09 9.12 9.61
CA CYS A 152 8.54 10.17 8.76
C CYS A 152 8.78 9.84 7.28
N PRO A 153 7.97 10.40 6.39
CA PRO A 153 6.96 11.45 6.66
C PRO A 153 5.50 10.97 6.63
N SER A 154 5.23 9.70 6.29
CA SER A 154 3.88 9.26 5.93
C SER A 154 3.55 7.86 6.44
N MET A 155 2.29 7.50 6.35
CA MET A 155 1.78 6.13 6.32
C MET A 155 1.11 5.87 4.97
N ASP A 156 0.96 4.60 4.62
CA ASP A 156 0.31 4.20 3.38
C ASP A 156 -1.16 3.85 3.63
N LEU A 157 -1.99 4.19 2.66
CA LEU A 157 -3.38 3.75 2.59
C LEU A 157 -3.63 3.17 1.21
N GLY A 158 -4.00 1.90 1.15
CA GLY A 158 -4.44 1.26 -0.08
C GLY A 158 -5.87 0.76 0.01
N VAL A 159 -6.49 0.63 -1.14
CA VAL A 159 -7.79 0.00 -1.32
C VAL A 159 -7.69 -0.96 -2.49
N TYR A 160 -8.26 -2.14 -2.34
CA TYR A 160 -8.61 -2.96 -3.49
C TYR A 160 -10.08 -3.35 -3.45
N ASP A 161 -10.68 -3.29 -4.62
CA ASP A 161 -12.09 -3.55 -4.87
C ASP A 161 -12.18 -4.59 -5.99
N GLU A 162 -12.59 -5.81 -5.64
CA GLU A 162 -12.65 -6.93 -6.60
C GLU A 162 -13.66 -6.68 -7.74
N ASP A 163 -14.57 -5.73 -7.56
CA ASP A 163 -15.49 -5.30 -8.62
C ASP A 163 -14.80 -4.37 -9.64
N VAL A 164 -13.56 -3.91 -9.34
CA VAL A 164 -12.71 -3.11 -10.22
C VAL A 164 -11.55 -3.97 -10.71
N THR A 165 -11.33 -4.03 -12.01
CA THR A 165 -10.16 -4.69 -12.59
C THR A 165 -9.34 -3.69 -13.38
N ILE A 166 -8.06 -3.60 -13.07
CA ILE A 166 -7.13 -2.78 -13.82
C ILE A 166 -6.87 -3.44 -15.18
N SER A 167 -7.17 -2.74 -16.26
CA SER A 167 -7.18 -3.34 -17.62
C SER A 167 -5.86 -3.20 -18.38
N ARG A 168 -5.01 -2.25 -18.01
CA ARG A 168 -3.77 -1.93 -18.73
C ARG A 168 -2.53 -2.44 -17.99
N ILE A 169 -2.59 -3.69 -17.58
CA ILE A 169 -1.46 -4.49 -17.10
C ILE A 169 -1.30 -5.67 -18.04
N VAL A 170 -0.18 -5.72 -18.75
CA VAL A 170 0.06 -6.75 -19.78
C VAL A 170 0.34 -8.12 -19.18
N ASN A 171 1.04 -8.17 -18.05
CA ASN A 171 1.41 -9.42 -17.39
C ASN A 171 0.82 -9.50 -15.99
N ALA A 172 -0.49 -9.75 -15.91
CA ALA A 172 -1.22 -9.84 -14.66
C ALA A 172 -0.65 -10.88 -13.68
N ALA A 173 -0.03 -11.95 -14.18
CA ALA A 173 0.58 -12.98 -13.33
C ALA A 173 1.76 -12.48 -12.48
N ARG A 174 2.25 -11.26 -12.73
CA ARG A 174 3.32 -10.62 -11.96
C ARG A 174 2.81 -9.84 -10.75
N TYR A 175 1.50 -9.70 -10.59
CA TYR A 175 0.88 -8.88 -9.56
C TYR A 175 -0.03 -9.69 -8.66
N GLY A 176 -0.13 -9.29 -7.42
CA GLY A 176 -1.11 -9.83 -6.49
C GLY A 176 -2.50 -9.20 -6.67
N PRO A 177 -3.51 -9.78 -6.03
CA PRO A 177 -4.88 -9.28 -6.10
C PRO A 177 -5.01 -7.81 -5.69
N SER A 178 -4.32 -7.39 -4.64
CA SER A 178 -4.37 -6.00 -4.16
C SER A 178 -3.96 -4.99 -5.24
N THR A 179 -2.97 -5.34 -6.08
CA THR A 179 -2.56 -4.47 -7.18
C THR A 179 -3.49 -4.57 -8.38
N LEU A 180 -3.96 -5.79 -8.74
CA LEU A 180 -4.86 -5.99 -9.89
C LEU A 180 -6.23 -5.36 -9.71
N HIS A 181 -6.66 -5.15 -8.48
CA HIS A 181 -7.91 -4.54 -8.09
C HIS A 181 -7.72 -3.21 -7.36
N ALA A 182 -6.51 -2.63 -7.43
CA ALA A 182 -6.21 -1.37 -6.77
C ALA A 182 -7.11 -0.23 -7.27
N ALA A 183 -7.58 0.56 -6.34
CA ALA A 183 -8.37 1.75 -6.63
C ALA A 183 -7.95 2.90 -5.70
N SER A 184 -8.14 4.13 -6.17
CA SER A 184 -7.88 5.28 -5.32
C SER A 184 -8.77 5.27 -4.08
N PRO A 185 -8.21 5.28 -2.86
CA PRO A 185 -9.00 5.34 -1.63
C PRO A 185 -9.94 6.54 -1.56
N TYR A 186 -9.58 7.63 -2.24
CA TYR A 186 -10.36 8.86 -2.20
C TYR A 186 -11.75 8.71 -2.79
N LYS A 187 -11.93 7.80 -3.75
CA LYS A 187 -13.23 7.50 -4.36
C LYS A 187 -14.23 6.90 -3.36
N TYR A 188 -13.73 6.25 -2.32
CA TYR A 188 -14.54 5.54 -1.33
C TYR A 188 -14.75 6.32 -0.04
N PHE A 189 -14.10 7.46 0.12
CA PHE A 189 -14.40 8.36 1.23
C PHE A 189 -15.76 9.03 1.06
N THR A 190 -16.38 9.37 2.20
CA THR A 190 -17.53 10.28 2.19
C THR A 190 -17.19 11.57 1.45
N PRO A 191 -18.17 12.27 0.84
CA PRO A 191 -17.88 13.47 0.03
C PRO A 191 -17.00 14.50 0.74
N ALA A 192 -17.29 14.79 2.01
CA ALA A 192 -16.50 15.77 2.78
C ALA A 192 -15.05 15.35 2.99
N LEU A 193 -14.81 14.06 3.28
CA LEU A 193 -13.44 13.54 3.44
C LEU A 193 -12.71 13.47 2.10
N ARG A 194 -13.40 13.08 1.04
CA ARG A 194 -12.82 13.09 -0.31
C ARG A 194 -12.38 14.50 -0.70
N ASP A 195 -13.22 15.49 -0.51
CA ASP A 195 -12.89 16.89 -0.81
C ASP A 195 -11.73 17.39 0.04
N PHE A 196 -11.69 16.98 1.32
CA PHE A 196 -10.56 17.22 2.19
C PHE A 196 -9.26 16.64 1.63
N TYR A 197 -9.21 15.34 1.29
CA TYR A 197 -8.01 14.72 0.74
C TYR A 197 -7.61 15.28 -0.63
N TYR A 198 -8.58 15.61 -1.48
CA TYR A 198 -8.30 16.29 -2.74
C TYR A 198 -7.72 17.70 -2.53
N SER A 199 -8.08 18.38 -1.46
CA SER A 199 -7.47 19.66 -1.09
C SER A 199 -6.03 19.51 -0.60
N ARG A 200 -5.65 18.32 -0.15
CA ARG A 200 -4.30 17.95 0.31
C ARG A 200 -3.47 17.25 -0.75
N ALA A 201 -4.03 16.96 -1.93
CA ALA A 201 -3.31 16.32 -3.01
C ALA A 201 -2.15 17.22 -3.47
N ARG A 202 -0.91 16.80 -3.16
CA ARG A 202 0.31 17.57 -3.40
C ARG A 202 1.46 16.66 -3.74
N VAL A 203 2.38 17.21 -4.52
CA VAL A 203 3.71 16.68 -4.75
C VAL A 203 4.73 17.79 -4.65
N PHE A 204 5.99 17.42 -4.78
CA PHE A 204 7.09 18.40 -4.76
C PHE A 204 6.90 19.49 -5.82
N GLU A 205 6.46 19.11 -7.02
CA GLU A 205 6.26 20.01 -8.16
C GLU A 205 4.95 20.80 -8.08
N GLY A 206 4.01 20.44 -7.20
CA GLY A 206 2.75 21.17 -7.06
C GLY A 206 1.51 20.32 -6.84
N VAL A 207 0.41 20.66 -7.50
CA VAL A 207 -0.88 19.97 -7.38
C VAL A 207 -1.15 19.17 -8.64
N PRO A 208 -1.33 17.82 -8.54
CA PRO A 208 -1.62 16.99 -9.69
C PRO A 208 -3.01 17.29 -10.28
N ALA A 209 -3.12 17.20 -11.60
CA ALA A 209 -4.40 17.34 -12.29
C ALA A 209 -5.34 16.18 -11.96
N ASP A 210 -4.82 14.95 -12.00
CA ASP A 210 -5.53 13.74 -11.54
C ASP A 210 -5.16 13.46 -10.08
N LYS A 211 -6.12 13.69 -9.19
CA LYS A 211 -5.93 13.48 -7.75
C LYS A 211 -6.09 12.03 -7.31
N ASP A 212 -6.68 11.21 -8.15
CA ASP A 212 -6.79 9.77 -7.92
C ASP A 212 -5.52 9.03 -8.36
N GLY A 213 -4.90 9.50 -9.43
CA GLY A 213 -3.74 8.87 -10.03
C GLY A 213 -4.07 7.54 -10.71
N ARG A 214 -3.03 6.85 -11.16
CA ARG A 214 -3.17 5.55 -11.82
C ARG A 214 -1.87 4.77 -11.80
N ILE A 215 -1.97 3.44 -11.97
CA ILE A 215 -0.82 2.53 -12.00
C ILE A 215 -0.72 1.75 -13.33
N ASP A 216 -1.74 1.75 -14.13
CA ASP A 216 -1.92 0.89 -15.31
C ASP A 216 -1.45 1.54 -16.60
N TRP A 217 -0.14 1.65 -16.79
CA TRP A 217 0.46 2.28 -17.96
C TRP A 217 0.77 1.32 -19.11
N SER A 218 0.79 0.00 -18.86
CA SER A 218 1.25 -0.97 -19.83
C SER A 218 0.39 -0.99 -21.10
N VAL A 219 1.06 -1.10 -22.26
CA VAL A 219 0.43 -1.27 -23.57
C VAL A 219 1.06 -2.45 -24.27
N SER A 220 0.26 -3.44 -24.64
CA SER A 220 0.74 -4.65 -25.32
C SER A 220 1.50 -4.28 -26.60
N GLY A 221 2.66 -4.90 -26.78
CA GLY A 221 3.54 -4.68 -27.94
C GLY A 221 4.27 -3.32 -27.95
N ARG A 222 4.25 -2.57 -26.84
CA ARG A 222 4.96 -1.31 -26.68
C ARG A 222 5.95 -1.40 -25.53
N LEU A 223 6.94 -0.48 -25.53
CA LEU A 223 7.91 -0.37 -24.46
C LEU A 223 7.26 0.15 -23.16
N VAL A 224 6.24 1.00 -23.28
CA VAL A 224 5.54 1.57 -22.13
C VAL A 224 4.89 0.47 -21.29
N GLY A 225 5.20 0.48 -19.99
CA GLY A 225 4.72 -0.49 -19.00
C GLY A 225 5.82 -0.96 -18.06
N ASP A 226 5.50 -1.99 -17.33
CA ASP A 226 6.31 -2.57 -16.27
C ASP A 226 7.08 -3.78 -16.80
N TRP A 227 8.38 -3.78 -16.54
CA TRP A 227 9.30 -4.80 -17.01
C TRP A 227 10.00 -5.48 -15.85
N PHE A 228 10.01 -6.79 -15.88
CA PHE A 228 10.55 -7.64 -14.83
C PHE A 228 11.77 -8.42 -15.35
N HIS A 229 12.83 -8.45 -14.55
CA HIS A 229 13.98 -9.29 -14.86
C HIS A 229 13.55 -10.76 -14.96
N SER A 230 14.11 -11.49 -15.92
CA SER A 230 13.72 -12.89 -16.21
C SER A 230 13.94 -13.86 -15.05
N SER A 231 14.82 -13.53 -14.11
CA SER A 231 15.05 -14.34 -12.89
C SER A 231 13.91 -14.25 -11.87
N LEU A 232 13.02 -13.26 -11.98
CA LEU A 232 11.86 -13.14 -11.11
C LEU A 232 10.78 -14.09 -11.58
N THR A 233 10.21 -14.86 -10.64
CA THR A 233 9.15 -15.83 -10.91
C THR A 233 7.89 -15.49 -10.11
N GLY A 234 6.73 -15.88 -10.65
CA GLY A 234 5.44 -15.64 -9.99
C GLY A 234 5.10 -14.16 -9.85
N ALA A 235 4.29 -13.84 -8.87
CA ALA A 235 3.87 -12.48 -8.51
C ALA A 235 4.96 -11.74 -7.71
N SER A 236 6.11 -11.51 -8.34
CA SER A 236 7.33 -11.03 -7.68
C SER A 236 7.19 -9.64 -7.07
N TYR A 237 6.33 -8.79 -7.64
CA TYR A 237 6.09 -7.45 -7.10
C TYR A 237 5.16 -7.48 -5.88
N ALA A 238 4.16 -8.36 -5.92
CA ALA A 238 3.24 -8.55 -4.81
C ALA A 238 3.83 -9.43 -3.70
N ALA A 239 4.84 -10.21 -4.01
CA ALA A 239 5.58 -10.96 -3.02
C ALA A 239 6.51 -10.02 -2.23
N SER A 240 5.93 -9.05 -1.58
CA SER A 240 6.57 -8.25 -0.53
C SER A 240 6.82 -9.15 0.70
N THR A 241 7.50 -10.24 0.44
CA THR A 241 7.97 -11.19 1.47
C THR A 241 9.23 -10.68 2.17
N GLY A 242 9.39 -9.37 2.31
CA GLY A 242 10.62 -8.78 2.83
C GLY A 242 11.81 -8.87 1.86
N SER A 243 11.62 -9.44 0.68
CA SER A 243 12.64 -9.47 -0.36
C SER A 243 12.53 -8.22 -1.23
N MET A 244 13.56 -7.41 -1.21
CA MET A 244 13.72 -6.26 -2.12
C MET A 244 13.90 -6.68 -3.60
N ASP A 245 13.99 -7.97 -3.87
CA ASP A 245 14.29 -8.49 -5.22
C ASP A 245 13.26 -8.07 -6.28
N GLY A 246 11.97 -8.04 -5.93
CA GLY A 246 10.93 -7.58 -6.85
C GLY A 246 11.11 -6.12 -7.25
N TRP A 247 11.52 -5.28 -6.32
CA TRP A 247 11.70 -3.85 -6.56
C TRP A 247 13.03 -3.53 -7.24
N THR A 248 14.10 -4.25 -6.86
CA THR A 248 15.44 -4.00 -7.39
C THR A 248 15.68 -4.56 -8.78
N ARG A 249 14.81 -5.47 -9.27
CA ARG A 249 14.93 -6.17 -10.54
C ARG A 249 13.80 -5.84 -11.51
N THR A 250 13.30 -4.62 -11.45
CA THR A 250 12.25 -4.10 -12.33
C THR A 250 12.67 -2.81 -12.99
N ILE A 251 12.05 -2.51 -14.12
CA ILE A 251 12.16 -1.23 -14.82
C ILE A 251 10.75 -0.81 -15.22
N GLY A 252 10.40 0.44 -14.93
CA GLY A 252 9.17 1.06 -15.38
C GLY A 252 9.44 2.03 -16.53
N PHE A 253 8.76 1.85 -17.66
CA PHE A 253 8.61 2.86 -18.70
C PHE A 253 7.19 3.37 -18.62
N VAL A 254 6.98 4.41 -17.83
CA VAL A 254 5.64 4.85 -17.41
C VAL A 254 5.52 6.36 -17.58
N TYR A 255 4.36 6.88 -17.23
CA TYR A 255 4.17 8.33 -17.17
C TYR A 255 4.06 8.75 -15.72
N ASP A 256 4.61 9.94 -15.45
CA ASP A 256 4.48 10.57 -14.15
C ASP A 256 3.00 10.91 -13.90
N TRP A 257 2.50 10.55 -12.73
CA TRP A 257 1.14 10.82 -12.34
C TRP A 257 0.84 12.31 -12.14
N TYR A 258 1.87 13.13 -11.95
CA TYR A 258 1.73 14.57 -11.71
C TYR A 258 1.48 15.36 -13.00
N ASP A 259 2.35 15.21 -13.98
CA ASP A 259 2.36 16.01 -15.20
C ASP A 259 2.22 15.18 -16.48
N ASN A 260 2.05 13.87 -16.34
CA ASN A 260 1.95 12.92 -17.44
C ASN A 260 3.21 12.89 -18.33
N SER A 261 4.35 13.33 -17.82
CA SER A 261 5.62 13.24 -18.54
C SER A 261 6.15 11.79 -18.54
N PRO A 262 6.86 11.37 -19.62
CA PRO A 262 7.43 10.03 -19.65
C PRO A 262 8.57 9.88 -18.63
N ARG A 263 8.57 8.76 -17.90
CA ARG A 263 9.59 8.41 -16.91
C ARG A 263 10.19 7.03 -17.20
N ILE A 264 11.47 6.92 -16.91
CA ILE A 264 12.17 5.63 -16.83
C ILE A 264 12.56 5.44 -15.38
N SER A 265 11.89 4.50 -14.71
CA SER A 265 12.16 4.16 -13.33
C SER A 265 12.97 2.87 -13.26
N ILE A 266 14.14 2.90 -12.61
CA ILE A 266 15.13 1.81 -12.68
C ILE A 266 15.37 1.25 -11.27
N GLY A 267 15.24 -0.07 -11.12
CA GLY A 267 15.58 -0.78 -9.90
C GLY A 267 17.08 -0.80 -9.60
N GLY A 268 17.43 -0.89 -8.32
CA GLY A 268 18.81 -0.79 -7.86
C GLY A 268 19.79 -1.78 -8.50
N THR A 269 19.32 -2.98 -8.85
CA THR A 269 20.19 -4.01 -9.46
C THR A 269 20.62 -3.68 -10.90
N VAL A 270 19.87 -2.84 -11.61
CA VAL A 270 20.20 -2.44 -12.99
C VAL A 270 21.29 -1.37 -13.01
N THR A 271 21.47 -0.67 -11.91
CA THR A 271 22.44 0.45 -11.79
C THR A 271 23.83 0.01 -11.36
N THR A 272 24.01 -1.25 -10.98
CA THR A 272 25.29 -1.79 -10.45
C THR A 272 26.03 -2.70 -11.42
N ALA A 273 25.71 -2.66 -12.72
CA ALA A 273 26.43 -3.41 -13.75
C ALA A 273 27.74 -2.73 -14.15
#